data_f0f38800f4fabdf74ef8757e63b69279
#
_entry.id   f0f38800f4fabdf74ef8757e63b69279
#
_cell.length_a   1.000
_cell.length_b   1.000
_cell.length_c   1.000
_cell.angle_alpha   90.00
_cell.angle_beta   90.00
_cell.angle_gamma   90.00
#
_symmetry.space_group_name_H-M   'P 1'
#
loop_
_entity.id
_entity.type
_entity.pdbx_description
1 polymer ?
#
loop_
_entity_poly.entity_id
_entity_poly.type
_entity_poly.pdbx_seq_one_letter_code
_entity_poly.pdbx_strand_id
1 'polypeptide(L)'
;PKLEGKKFYYHEVVGFKVIDIIQGEVGEVAYINDQALQHLFVIKSNGKEILIPINDDFIIDLDRKNKILNLKIPEGLLKIYI
;
A
#
# COMPACT_ATOMS: atom_id res chain seq x y z
N PRO A 1 19.52 -7.60 -7.28
CA PRO A 1 18.67 -8.20 -8.29
C PRO A 1 17.33 -7.49 -8.40
N LYS A 2 16.82 -7.49 -9.60
CA LYS A 2 15.58 -6.81 -9.91
C LYS A 2 14.38 -7.70 -9.55
N LEU A 3 13.43 -7.14 -8.83
CA LEU A 3 12.20 -7.85 -8.52
C LEU A 3 11.19 -7.67 -9.66
N GLU A 4 10.40 -8.70 -9.91
CA GLU A 4 9.43 -8.70 -11.00
C GLU A 4 8.00 -8.72 -10.46
N GLY A 5 7.07 -8.22 -11.29
CA GLY A 5 5.66 -8.25 -10.99
C GLY A 5 5.30 -7.45 -9.77
N LYS A 6 4.59 -8.10 -8.85
CA LYS A 6 4.09 -7.44 -7.64
C LYS A 6 5.13 -7.37 -6.52
N LYS A 7 6.27 -7.99 -6.70
CA LYS A 7 7.32 -7.97 -5.67
C LYS A 7 8.06 -6.65 -5.70
N PHE A 8 8.47 -6.19 -4.53
CA PHE A 8 9.11 -4.90 -4.40
C PHE A 8 9.98 -4.86 -3.14
N TYR A 9 10.94 -3.93 -3.16
CA TYR A 9 11.68 -3.60 -1.94
C TYR A 9 10.88 -2.56 -1.16
N TYR A 10 10.89 -2.66 0.16
CA TYR A 10 10.07 -1.78 1.00
C TYR A 10 10.36 -0.30 0.74
N HIS A 11 11.64 0.07 0.67
CA HIS A 11 11.98 1.47 0.42
C HIS A 11 11.55 1.97 -0.95
N GLU A 12 11.33 1.04 -1.88
CA GLU A 12 10.98 1.38 -3.26
C GLU A 12 9.60 2.05 -3.34
N VAL A 13 8.66 1.61 -2.50
CA VAL A 13 7.28 2.08 -2.60
C VAL A 13 6.98 3.28 -1.71
N VAL A 14 7.94 3.73 -0.91
CA VAL A 14 7.73 4.93 -0.09
C VAL A 14 7.50 6.11 -1.03
N GLY A 15 6.41 6.84 -0.80
CA GLY A 15 6.02 7.96 -1.64
C GLY A 15 5.09 7.59 -2.79
N PHE A 16 4.84 6.31 -3.01
CA PHE A 16 3.92 5.89 -4.06
C PHE A 16 2.48 6.22 -3.68
N LYS A 17 1.70 6.62 -4.68
CA LYS A 17 0.28 6.84 -4.50
C LYS A 17 -0.41 5.49 -4.39
N VAL A 18 -1.32 5.36 -3.43
CA VAL A 18 -2.08 4.13 -3.22
C VAL A 18 -3.48 4.31 -3.79
N ILE A 19 -3.85 3.41 -4.68
CA ILE A 19 -5.17 3.42 -5.30
C ILE A 19 -5.81 2.06 -5.06
N ASP A 20 -7.00 2.07 -4.44
CA ASP A 20 -7.80 0.86 -4.28
C ASP A 20 -8.67 0.68 -5.50
N ILE A 21 -8.80 -0.55 -6.00
CA ILE A 21 -9.55 -0.81 -7.22
C ILE A 21 -11.04 -0.51 -7.09
N ILE A 22 -11.55 -0.46 -5.87
CA ILE A 22 -12.97 -0.19 -5.60
C ILE A 22 -13.17 1.23 -5.10
N GLN A 23 -12.37 1.66 -4.12
CA GLN A 23 -12.53 2.95 -3.46
C GLN A 23 -11.85 4.11 -4.18
N GLY A 24 -10.90 3.80 -5.08
CA GLY A 24 -10.13 4.83 -5.75
C GLY A 24 -8.92 5.26 -4.93
N GLU A 25 -8.53 6.51 -5.07
CA GLU A 25 -7.33 7.01 -4.38
C GLU A 25 -7.49 6.97 -2.87
N VAL A 26 -6.56 6.30 -2.21
CA VAL A 26 -6.56 6.15 -0.75
C VAL A 26 -5.61 7.16 -0.12
N GLY A 27 -4.41 7.26 -0.63
CA GLY A 27 -3.41 8.14 -0.06
C GLY A 27 -2.03 7.84 -0.63
N GLU A 28 -1.01 7.99 0.20
CA GLU A 28 0.37 7.82 -0.21
C GLU A 28 1.10 7.00 0.84
N VAL A 29 2.01 6.12 0.40
CA VAL A 29 2.81 5.31 1.31
C VAL A 29 3.78 6.22 2.04
N ALA A 30 3.60 6.38 3.35
CA ALA A 30 4.51 7.17 4.17
C ALA A 30 5.76 6.38 4.49
N TYR A 31 5.58 5.14 4.90
CA TYR A 31 6.68 4.22 5.16
C TYR A 31 6.11 2.81 5.34
N ILE A 32 7.01 1.85 5.51
CA ILE A 32 6.63 0.46 5.78
C ILE A 32 7.00 0.17 7.24
N ASN A 33 6.05 -0.34 8.01
CA ASN A 33 6.31 -0.79 9.36
C ASN A 33 6.68 -2.27 9.30
N ASP A 34 7.95 -2.57 9.46
CA ASP A 34 8.47 -3.94 9.40
C ASP A 34 8.92 -4.46 10.77
N GLN A 35 8.61 -3.75 11.83
CA GLN A 35 9.02 -4.14 13.18
C GLN A 35 8.06 -5.14 13.81
N ALA A 36 6.83 -5.17 13.34
CA ALA A 36 5.85 -6.15 13.80
C ALA A 36 6.01 -7.46 13.03
N LEU A 37 5.40 -8.54 13.56
CA LEU A 37 5.40 -9.82 12.87
C LEU A 37 4.70 -9.71 11.52
N GLN A 38 3.61 -8.94 11.45
CA GLN A 38 2.93 -8.63 10.22
C GLN A 38 3.42 -7.27 9.73
N HIS A 39 4.10 -7.25 8.60
CA HIS A 39 4.55 -5.99 8.01
C HIS A 39 3.35 -5.23 7.45
N LEU A 40 3.41 -3.90 7.57
CA LEU A 40 2.26 -3.04 7.24
C LEU A 40 2.70 -1.90 6.33
N PHE A 41 1.86 -1.60 5.34
CA PHE A 41 1.94 -0.31 4.66
C PHE A 41 1.35 0.74 5.60
N VAL A 42 2.10 1.80 5.87
CA VAL A 42 1.57 2.95 6.59
C VAL A 42 1.25 4.00 5.53
N ILE A 43 -0.03 4.22 5.31
CA ILE A 43 -0.51 5.08 4.23
C ILE A 43 -1.05 6.37 4.84
N LYS A 44 -0.58 7.50 4.33
CA LYS A 44 -1.02 8.79 4.80
C LYS A 44 -2.21 9.25 3.96
N SER A 45 -3.34 9.50 4.60
CA SER A 45 -4.57 9.89 3.94
C SER A 45 -5.26 10.99 4.73
N ASN A 46 -5.28 12.20 4.17
CA ASN A 46 -5.96 13.36 4.80
C ASN A 46 -5.55 13.60 6.25
N GLY A 47 -4.25 13.46 6.54
CA GLY A 47 -3.73 13.67 7.88
C GLY A 47 -3.88 12.47 8.81
N LYS A 48 -4.46 11.39 8.32
CA LYS A 48 -4.61 10.15 9.09
C LYS A 48 -3.67 9.09 8.55
N GLU A 49 -3.33 8.13 9.38
CA GLU A 49 -2.54 6.97 8.97
C GLU A 49 -3.43 5.76 8.84
N ILE A 50 -3.33 5.09 7.72
CA ILE A 50 -4.04 3.85 7.45
C ILE A 50 -3.02 2.73 7.42
N LEU A 51 -3.27 1.69 8.21
CA LEU A 51 -2.36 0.54 8.31
C LEU A 51 -2.96 -0.62 7.52
N ILE A 52 -2.26 -1.02 6.46
CA ILE A 52 -2.72 -2.11 5.60
C ILE A 52 -1.68 -3.22 5.63
N PRO A 53 -2.06 -4.45 6.01
CA PRO A 53 -1.12 -5.57 6.00
C PRO A 53 -0.55 -5.80 4.60
N ILE A 54 0.74 -6.08 4.55
CA ILE A 54 1.40 -6.39 3.28
C ILE A 54 1.11 -7.86 2.98
N ASN A 55 0.26 -8.08 1.97
CA ASN A 55 -0.19 -9.40 1.58
C ASN A 55 -0.31 -9.42 0.07
N ASP A 56 0.28 -10.43 -0.56
CA ASP A 56 0.23 -10.54 -2.02
C ASP A 56 -1.19 -10.58 -2.55
N ASP A 57 -2.13 -11.11 -1.76
CA ASP A 57 -3.54 -11.17 -2.17
C ASP A 57 -4.17 -9.78 -2.30
N PHE A 58 -3.62 -8.79 -1.62
CA PHE A 58 -4.13 -7.42 -1.66
C PHE A 58 -3.47 -6.59 -2.75
N ILE A 59 -2.31 -7.02 -3.24
CA ILE A 59 -1.55 -6.26 -4.22
C ILE A 59 -1.99 -6.66 -5.62
N ILE A 60 -2.57 -5.71 -6.36
CA ILE A 60 -3.02 -5.95 -7.73
C ILE A 60 -1.88 -5.68 -8.70
N ASP A 61 -1.24 -4.53 -8.55
CA ASP A 61 -0.20 -4.11 -9.49
C ASP A 61 0.67 -3.04 -8.86
N LEU A 62 1.89 -2.95 -9.34
CA LEU A 62 2.84 -1.93 -8.91
C LEU A 62 3.37 -1.23 -10.15
N ASP A 63 2.96 0.02 -10.33
CA ASP A 63 3.39 0.83 -11.46
C ASP A 63 4.57 1.70 -11.02
N ARG A 64 5.76 1.20 -11.28
CA ARG A 64 6.98 1.90 -10.88
C ARG A 64 7.22 3.17 -11.69
N LYS A 65 6.76 3.17 -12.93
CA LYS A 65 6.94 4.32 -13.81
C LYS A 65 6.16 5.52 -13.30
N ASN A 66 4.92 5.31 -12.91
CA ASN A 66 4.04 6.37 -12.43
C ASN A 66 3.99 6.45 -10.91
N LYS A 67 4.71 5.56 -10.23
CA LYS A 67 4.78 5.49 -8.77
C LYS A 67 3.40 5.31 -8.16
N ILE A 68 2.68 4.31 -8.65
CA ILE A 68 1.34 3.99 -8.19
C ILE A 68 1.31 2.56 -7.69
N LEU A 69 0.72 2.37 -6.52
CA LEU A 69 0.50 1.05 -5.95
C LEU A 69 -1.00 0.77 -5.98
N ASN A 70 -1.40 -0.19 -6.80
CA ASN A 70 -2.80 -0.59 -6.93
C ASN A 70 -3.08 -1.74 -5.99
N LEU A 71 -4.02 -1.53 -5.08
CA LEU A 71 -4.38 -2.52 -4.07
C LEU A 71 -5.86 -2.88 -4.16
N LYS A 72 -6.17 -4.07 -3.65
CA LYS A 72 -7.54 -4.47 -3.37
C LYS A 72 -7.64 -4.59 -1.86
N ILE A 73 -7.98 -3.49 -1.20
CA ILE A 73 -8.04 -3.44 0.25
C ILE A 73 -9.38 -3.99 0.71
N PRO A 74 -9.40 -4.96 1.63
CA PRO A 74 -10.67 -5.44 2.17
C PRO A 74 -11.50 -4.29 2.72
N GLU A 75 -12.77 -4.27 2.39
CA GLU A 75 -13.66 -3.18 2.78
C GLU A 75 -13.65 -2.93 4.29
N GLY A 76 -13.62 -4.00 5.07
CA GLY A 76 -13.60 -3.87 6.53
C GLY A 76 -12.38 -3.14 7.06
N LEU A 77 -11.24 -3.25 6.40
CA LEU A 77 -10.04 -2.55 6.83
C LEU A 77 -10.14 -1.05 6.59
N LEU A 78 -10.70 -0.66 5.45
CA LEU A 78 -10.87 0.77 5.15
C LEU A 78 -11.90 1.42 6.05
N LYS A 79 -12.98 0.71 6.38
CA LYS A 79 -14.04 1.29 7.21
C LYS A 79 -13.56 1.66 8.61
N ILE A 80 -12.52 0.99 9.10
CA ILE A 80 -11.96 1.30 10.41
C ILE A 80 -11.35 2.71 10.43
N TYR A 81 -10.81 3.14 9.29
CA TYR A 81 -10.05 4.39 9.21
C TYR A 81 -10.81 5.53 8.53
N ILE A 82 -11.93 5.24 7.92
CA ILE A 82 -12.73 6.24 7.19
C ILE A 82 -14.06 6.55 7.94
#